data_f0e41e842fe25b5c55380b8b2d5a99f4
#
_entry.id   f0e41e842fe25b5c55380b8b2d5a99f4
#
_cell.length_a   1.000
_cell.length_b   1.000
_cell.length_c   1.000
_cell.angle_alpha   90.00
_cell.angle_beta   90.00
_cell.angle_gamma   90.00
#
_symmetry.space_group_name_H-M   'P 1'
#
loop_
_entity.id
_entity.type
_entity.pdbx_description
1 polymer ?
#
loop_
_entity_poly.entity_id
_entity_poly.type
_entity_poly.pdbx_seq_one_letter_code
_entity_poly.pdbx_strand_id
1 'polypeptide(L)'
;MERPKVNIGIDGIQRTKELDRQISMMVAEIFSTPTGKEVLKYFRSMTIEMVNGPNVSTEELRHLEGQRYFVALIEQRIAHGHRSKQ
;
A
#
# COMPACT_ATOMS: atom_id res chain seq x y z
N MET A 1 34.98 1.89 1.60
CA MET A 1 33.73 1.22 2.04
C MET A 1 32.59 1.69 1.16
N GLU A 2 31.97 0.77 0.43
CA GLU A 2 30.87 1.13 -0.45
C GLU A 2 29.61 1.41 0.35
N ARG A 3 28.92 2.49 -0.02
CA ARG A 3 27.64 2.80 0.59
C ARG A 3 26.58 1.85 0.03
N PRO A 4 25.62 1.37 0.86
CA PRO A 4 24.51 0.60 0.32
C PRO A 4 23.80 1.40 -0.79
N LYS A 5 23.45 0.74 -1.87
CA LYS A 5 22.66 1.37 -2.91
C LYS A 5 21.29 1.72 -2.36
N VAL A 6 20.95 2.99 -2.43
CA VAL A 6 19.63 3.47 -2.03
C VAL A 6 18.79 3.63 -3.28
N ASN A 7 17.64 2.98 -3.29
CA ASN A 7 16.68 3.07 -4.37
C ASN A 7 15.42 3.79 -3.87
N ILE A 8 14.59 4.22 -4.81
CA ILE A 8 13.26 4.69 -4.46
C ILE A 8 12.36 3.48 -4.30
N GLY A 9 11.79 3.30 -3.12
CA GLY A 9 10.85 2.23 -2.84
C GLY A 9 9.53 2.42 -3.61
N ILE A 10 8.67 1.41 -3.57
CA ILE A 10 7.38 1.49 -4.25
C ILE A 10 6.47 2.55 -3.65
N ASP A 11 6.76 3.00 -2.43
CA ASP A 11 6.04 4.08 -1.76
C ASP A 11 6.66 5.46 -2.01
N GLY A 12 7.69 5.55 -2.85
CA GLY A 12 8.35 6.80 -3.15
C GLY A 12 9.40 7.23 -2.13
N ILE A 13 9.62 6.44 -1.08
CA ILE A 13 10.59 6.76 -0.03
C ILE A 13 11.91 6.08 -0.34
N GLN A 14 13.02 6.76 -0.07
CA GLN A 14 14.35 6.18 -0.28
C GLN A 14 14.61 5.07 0.72
N ARG A 15 14.92 3.88 0.21
CA ARG A 15 15.24 2.70 1.00
C ARG A 15 16.25 1.86 0.24
N THR A 16 16.96 0.98 0.94
CA THR A 16 17.72 -0.06 0.25
C THR A 16 16.73 -1.00 -0.42
N LYS A 17 17.13 -1.59 -1.54
CA LYS A 17 16.29 -2.53 -2.27
C LYS A 17 15.88 -3.70 -1.37
N GLU A 18 16.80 -4.18 -0.55
CA GLU A 18 16.53 -5.29 0.37
C GLU A 18 15.49 -4.93 1.43
N LEU A 19 15.60 -3.74 2.02
CA LEU A 19 14.62 -3.30 3.01
C LEU A 19 13.24 -3.12 2.39
N ASP A 20 13.18 -2.52 1.21
CA ASP A 20 11.91 -2.35 0.51
C ASP A 20 11.23 -3.69 0.23
N ARG A 21 12.01 -4.68 -0.20
CA ARG A 21 11.53 -6.05 -0.44
C ARG A 21 11.03 -6.70 0.85
N GLN A 22 11.77 -6.55 1.96
CA GLN A 22 11.38 -7.10 3.25
C GLN A 22 10.06 -6.52 3.74
N ILE A 23 9.87 -5.21 3.59
CA ILE A 23 8.60 -4.56 3.95
C ILE A 23 7.45 -5.17 3.15
N SER A 24 7.62 -5.33 1.85
CA SER A 24 6.59 -5.91 0.99
C SER A 24 6.26 -7.35 1.40
N MET A 25 7.28 -8.13 1.76
CA MET A 25 7.06 -9.51 2.19
C MET A 25 6.29 -9.58 3.51
N MET A 26 6.57 -8.68 4.46
CA MET A 26 5.84 -8.60 5.73
C MET A 26 4.38 -8.20 5.50
N VAL A 27 4.15 -7.22 4.66
CA VAL A 27 2.78 -6.79 4.32
C VAL A 27 2.02 -7.92 3.64
N ALA A 28 2.65 -8.60 2.69
CA ALA A 28 2.04 -9.74 2.01
C ALA A 28 1.69 -10.86 2.99
N GLU A 29 2.55 -11.13 3.95
CA GLU A 29 2.31 -12.17 4.96
C GLU A 29 1.05 -11.87 5.78
N ILE A 30 0.93 -10.62 6.27
CA ILE A 30 -0.21 -10.22 7.10
C ILE A 30 -1.52 -10.30 6.29
N PHE A 31 -1.53 -9.75 5.09
CA PHE A 31 -2.76 -9.61 4.31
C PHE A 31 -3.09 -10.85 3.46
N SER A 32 -2.26 -11.88 3.51
CA SER A 32 -2.57 -13.17 2.87
C SER A 32 -3.31 -14.12 3.80
N THR A 33 -3.39 -13.80 5.08
CA THR A 33 -4.21 -14.59 6.01
C THR A 33 -5.70 -14.32 5.75
N PRO A 34 -6.60 -15.25 6.11
CA PRO A 34 -8.04 -15.00 5.99
C PRO A 34 -8.49 -13.73 6.69
N THR A 35 -8.01 -13.49 7.91
CA THR A 35 -8.32 -12.28 8.67
C THR A 35 -7.78 -11.03 7.98
N GLY A 36 -6.53 -11.10 7.50
CA GLY A 36 -5.92 -9.97 6.80
C GLY A 36 -6.68 -9.60 5.53
N LYS A 37 -7.13 -10.60 4.78
CA LYS A 37 -7.94 -10.35 3.58
C LYS A 37 -9.25 -9.65 3.92
N GLU A 38 -9.91 -10.04 5.01
CA GLU A 38 -11.14 -9.38 5.42
C GLU A 38 -10.90 -7.95 5.90
N VAL A 39 -9.79 -7.70 6.58
CA VAL A 39 -9.41 -6.34 7.00
C VAL A 39 -9.13 -5.46 5.77
N LEU A 40 -8.43 -6.00 4.77
CA LEU A 40 -8.17 -5.25 3.54
C LEU A 40 -9.47 -4.94 2.80
N LYS A 41 -10.39 -5.89 2.76
CA LYS A 41 -11.71 -5.67 2.17
C LYS A 41 -12.45 -4.53 2.86
N TYR A 42 -12.36 -4.48 4.19
CA TYR A 42 -12.92 -3.37 4.97
C TYR A 42 -12.28 -2.04 4.59
N PHE A 43 -10.94 -1.99 4.51
CA PHE A 43 -10.22 -0.77 4.11
C PHE A 43 -10.68 -0.29 2.73
N ARG A 44 -10.82 -1.22 1.78
CA ARG A 44 -11.27 -0.88 0.43
C ARG A 44 -12.69 -0.31 0.44
N SER A 45 -13.56 -0.85 1.28
CA SER A 45 -14.96 -0.40 1.34
C SER A 45 -15.08 1.06 1.80
N MET A 46 -14.13 1.51 2.62
CA MET A 46 -14.11 2.88 3.14
C MET A 46 -13.38 3.87 2.22
N THR A 47 -12.66 3.39 1.23
CA THR A 47 -11.76 4.22 0.45
C THR A 47 -11.99 4.06 -1.05
N ILE A 48 -11.43 3.00 -1.64
CA ILE A 48 -11.41 2.79 -3.09
C ILE A 48 -12.83 2.62 -3.65
N GLU A 49 -13.68 1.88 -2.93
CA GLU A 49 -15.04 1.56 -3.38
C GLU A 49 -16.06 2.62 -3.00
N MET A 50 -15.65 3.64 -2.22
CA MET A 50 -16.55 4.68 -1.80
C MET A 50 -16.87 5.65 -2.94
N VAL A 51 -18.16 5.95 -3.13
CA VAL A 51 -18.61 6.90 -4.13
C VAL A 51 -19.09 8.16 -3.41
N ASN A 52 -18.51 9.30 -3.79
CA ASN A 52 -18.92 10.59 -3.24
C ASN A 52 -20.08 11.17 -4.02
N GLY A 53 -20.98 11.84 -3.31
CA GLY A 53 -22.07 12.58 -3.93
C GLY A 53 -21.56 13.86 -4.63
N PRO A 54 -22.45 14.55 -5.37
CA PRO A 54 -22.06 15.73 -6.17
C PRO A 54 -21.65 16.95 -5.33
N ASN A 55 -21.95 16.96 -4.04
CA ASN A 55 -21.71 18.12 -3.19
C ASN A 55 -20.47 17.97 -2.30
N VAL A 56 -19.56 17.07 -2.65
CA VAL A 56 -18.34 16.87 -1.87
C VAL A 56 -17.38 18.03 -2.12
N SER A 57 -16.74 18.52 -1.06
CA SER A 57 -15.76 19.60 -1.17
C SER A 57 -14.44 19.08 -1.76
N THR A 58 -13.62 20.02 -2.28
CA THR A 58 -12.28 19.69 -2.77
C THR A 58 -11.41 19.14 -1.64
N GLU A 59 -11.55 19.68 -0.43
CA GLU A 59 -10.78 19.19 0.72
C GLU A 59 -11.17 17.76 1.09
N GLU A 60 -12.45 17.44 1.07
CA GLU A 60 -12.93 16.09 1.31
C GLU A 60 -12.42 15.11 0.25
N LEU A 61 -12.42 15.54 -1.01
CA LEU A 61 -11.87 14.73 -2.11
C LEU A 61 -10.38 14.46 -1.93
N ARG A 62 -9.60 15.48 -1.57
CA ARG A 62 -8.17 15.32 -1.34
C ARG A 62 -7.88 14.38 -0.19
N HIS A 63 -8.67 14.49 0.88
CA HIS A 63 -8.54 13.60 2.03
C HIS A 63 -8.81 12.15 1.63
N LEU A 64 -9.88 11.92 0.89
CA LEU A 64 -10.25 10.60 0.42
C LEU A 64 -9.21 10.04 -0.56
N GLU A 65 -8.67 10.88 -1.46
CA GLU A 65 -7.63 10.45 -2.39
C GLU A 65 -6.37 10.02 -1.65
N GLY A 66 -6.01 10.70 -0.55
CA GLY A 66 -4.89 10.28 0.29
C GLY A 66 -5.13 8.92 0.91
N GLN A 67 -6.34 8.67 1.40
CA GLN A 67 -6.72 7.38 1.97
C GLN A 67 -6.72 6.27 0.90
N ARG A 68 -7.23 6.57 -0.28
CA ARG A 68 -7.23 5.64 -1.42
C ARG A 68 -5.80 5.28 -1.83
N TYR A 69 -4.93 6.27 -1.88
CA TYR A 69 -3.52 6.06 -2.20
C TYR A 69 -2.87 5.10 -1.20
N PHE A 70 -3.13 5.30 0.09
CA PHE A 70 -2.54 4.45 1.12
C PHE A 70 -3.00 3.00 0.98
N VAL A 71 -4.29 2.78 0.76
CA VAL A 71 -4.82 1.41 0.58
C VAL A 71 -4.29 0.78 -0.72
N ALA A 72 -4.23 1.55 -1.80
CA ALA A 72 -3.65 1.07 -3.06
C ALA A 72 -2.19 0.70 -2.89
N LEU A 73 -1.44 1.44 -2.07
CA LEU A 73 -0.05 1.15 -1.78
C LEU A 73 0.10 -0.17 -1.02
N ILE A 74 -0.79 -0.44 -0.06
CA ILE A 74 -0.82 -1.74 0.64
C ILE A 74 -0.99 -2.86 -0.39
N GLU A 75 -1.91 -2.71 -1.33
CA GLU A 75 -2.15 -3.71 -2.36
C GLU A 75 -0.94 -3.92 -3.27
N GLN A 76 -0.24 -2.83 -3.61
CA GLN A 76 1.01 -2.92 -4.37
C GLN A 76 2.10 -3.64 -3.59
N ARG A 77 2.18 -3.40 -2.27
CA ARG A 77 3.12 -4.09 -1.40
C ARG A 77 2.84 -5.60 -1.35
N ILE A 78 1.56 -5.98 -1.28
CA ILE A 78 1.16 -7.40 -1.28
C ILE A 78 1.64 -8.06 -2.58
N ALA A 79 1.36 -7.45 -3.72
CA ALA A 79 1.77 -7.97 -5.02
C ALA A 79 3.30 -8.06 -5.13
N HIS A 80 4.01 -7.02 -4.69
CA HIS A 80 5.47 -6.99 -4.70
C HIS A 80 6.05 -8.07 -3.78
N GLY A 81 5.45 -8.26 -2.60
CA GLY A 81 5.88 -9.29 -1.66
C GLY A 81 5.73 -10.70 -2.23
N HIS A 82 4.63 -10.97 -2.91
CA HIS A 82 4.42 -12.28 -3.55
C HIS A 82 5.44 -12.53 -4.67
N ARG A 83 5.72 -11.54 -5.51
CA ARG A 83 6.74 -11.67 -6.55
C ARG A 83 8.13 -11.91 -5.97
N SER A 84 8.41 -11.33 -4.81
CA SER A 84 9.72 -11.44 -4.17
C SER A 84 10.00 -12.80 -3.55
N LYS A 85 8.97 -13.62 -3.37
CA LYS A 85 9.09 -14.98 -2.83
C LYS A 85 9.41 -16.01 -3.91
N GLN A 86 9.33 -15.63 -5.16
CA GLN A 86 9.59 -16.54 -6.29
C GLN A 86 11.06 -16.62 -6.65
#